data_5ee1eec4b0922cf31abfdeb4aad0fdd3
#
_entry.id   5ee1eec4b0922cf31abfdeb4aad0fdd3
#
_cell.length_a   1.000
_cell.length_b   1.000
_cell.length_c   1.000
_cell.angle_alpha   90.00
_cell.angle_beta   90.00
_cell.angle_gamma   90.00
#
_symmetry.space_group_name_H-M   'P 1'
#
loop_
_entity.id
_entity.type
_entity.pdbx_description
1 polymer ?
#
loop_
_entity_poly.entity_id
_entity_poly.type
_entity_poly.pdbx_seq_one_letter_code
_entity_poly.pdbx_strand_id
1 'polypeptide(L)'
;MRALVIDDEQIVLDSIKKILEPEKYDVDVSLDSRRGLELALTKNYDVVLTDIRMPYIGGMRVLRDIKRAKPSLPVIIITGYATVKSAVQAMKLGATDYIEKPFTPEELVNAVRKTLEIAKKKEPEEQRLIHNEEVIKVLERAATDSVFVSNLYYHGADALEGYDLTGPEKLAILTGDITWIEKHVGPLTETQKRWLQQRLTAEIW
;
A
#
# COMPACT_ATOMS: atom_id res chain seq x y z
N MET A 1 18.26 10.68 -5.08
CA MET A 1 17.07 9.85 -4.82
C MET A 1 15.86 10.52 -5.45
N ARG A 2 14.93 9.75 -6.01
CA ARG A 2 13.73 10.31 -6.68
C ARG A 2 12.49 10.10 -5.82
N ALA A 3 11.76 11.18 -5.58
CA ALA A 3 10.50 11.16 -4.86
C ALA A 3 9.36 11.54 -5.81
N LEU A 4 8.20 10.90 -5.68
CA LEU A 4 6.96 11.30 -6.33
C LEU A 4 5.99 11.80 -5.26
N VAL A 5 5.40 12.97 -5.48
CA VAL A 5 4.38 13.55 -4.59
C VAL A 5 3.06 13.66 -5.36
N ILE A 6 1.99 13.12 -4.78
CA ILE A 6 0.65 13.10 -5.37
C ILE A 6 -0.30 13.78 -4.39
N ASP A 7 -0.81 14.95 -4.76
CA ASP A 7 -1.70 15.77 -3.93
C ASP A 7 -2.50 16.68 -4.85
N ASP A 8 -3.78 16.90 -4.60
CA ASP A 8 -4.62 17.78 -5.43
C ASP A 8 -4.47 19.28 -5.09
N GLU A 9 -3.68 19.60 -4.08
CA GLU A 9 -3.38 20.96 -3.67
C GLU A 9 -1.97 21.40 -4.14
N GLN A 10 -1.90 22.32 -5.11
CA GLN A 10 -0.63 22.84 -5.66
C GLN A 10 0.28 23.41 -4.55
N ILE A 11 -0.30 24.09 -3.56
CA ILE A 11 0.48 24.68 -2.45
C ILE A 11 1.21 23.62 -1.62
N VAL A 12 0.61 22.44 -1.46
CA VAL A 12 1.21 21.30 -0.75
C VAL A 12 2.36 20.73 -1.57
N LEU A 13 2.14 20.51 -2.88
CA LEU A 13 3.17 20.03 -3.81
C LEU A 13 4.39 20.95 -3.82
N ASP A 14 4.16 22.26 -3.93
CA ASP A 14 5.24 23.26 -3.93
C ASP A 14 5.99 23.30 -2.58
N SER A 15 5.26 23.15 -1.48
CA SER A 15 5.84 23.12 -0.14
C SER A 15 6.73 21.88 0.06
N ILE A 16 6.24 20.71 -0.28
CA ILE A 16 7.00 19.45 -0.17
C ILE A 16 8.23 19.50 -1.07
N LYS A 17 8.09 20.01 -2.30
CA LYS A 17 9.21 20.17 -3.23
C LYS A 17 10.28 21.08 -2.67
N LYS A 18 9.92 22.27 -2.14
CA LYS A 18 10.84 23.21 -1.50
C LYS A 18 11.56 22.60 -0.28
N ILE A 19 10.94 21.67 0.43
CA ILE A 19 11.54 21.01 1.58
C ILE A 19 12.52 19.92 1.16
N LEU A 20 12.17 19.11 0.14
CA LEU A 20 12.93 17.92 -0.23
C LEU A 20 14.07 18.20 -1.22
N GLU A 21 13.95 19.19 -2.12
CA GLU A 21 15.01 19.50 -3.09
C GLU A 21 16.35 19.90 -2.43
N PRO A 22 16.40 20.74 -1.37
CA PRO A 22 17.65 21.04 -0.65
C PRO A 22 18.30 19.79 -0.02
N GLU A 23 17.51 18.78 0.32
CA GLU A 23 17.94 17.48 0.85
C GLU A 23 18.41 16.50 -0.25
N LYS A 24 18.61 17.00 -1.49
CA LYS A 24 19.08 16.25 -2.67
C LYS A 24 18.11 15.18 -3.18
N TYR A 25 16.82 15.40 -3.01
CA TYR A 25 15.79 14.62 -3.68
C TYR A 25 15.43 15.27 -5.02
N ASP A 26 15.32 14.46 -6.07
CA ASP A 26 14.69 14.82 -7.36
C ASP A 26 13.18 14.57 -7.19
N VAL A 27 12.36 15.63 -7.22
CA VAL A 27 10.96 15.57 -6.82
C VAL A 27 10.05 15.78 -8.03
N ASP A 28 9.40 14.71 -8.48
CA ASP A 28 8.27 14.76 -9.41
C ASP A 28 6.99 15.02 -8.61
N VAL A 29 6.08 15.81 -9.18
CA VAL A 29 4.78 16.13 -8.55
C VAL A 29 3.62 15.83 -9.48
N SER A 30 2.45 15.49 -8.91
CA SER A 30 1.23 15.27 -9.68
C SER A 30 0.00 15.77 -8.93
N LEU A 31 -0.77 16.67 -9.55
CA LEU A 31 -2.08 17.14 -9.07
C LEU A 31 -3.20 16.14 -9.35
N ASP A 32 -3.05 15.32 -10.37
CA ASP A 32 -4.03 14.30 -10.74
C ASP A 32 -3.59 12.94 -10.18
N SER A 33 -4.44 12.34 -9.35
CA SER A 33 -4.17 11.07 -8.69
C SER A 33 -4.03 9.88 -9.66
N ARG A 34 -4.72 9.90 -10.80
CA ARG A 34 -4.58 8.87 -11.86
C ARG A 34 -3.24 8.99 -12.54
N ARG A 35 -2.85 10.22 -12.88
CA ARG A 35 -1.53 10.48 -13.46
C ARG A 35 -0.40 10.16 -12.49
N GLY A 36 -0.57 10.50 -11.21
CA GLY A 36 0.38 10.15 -10.14
C GLY A 36 0.56 8.63 -10.02
N LEU A 37 -0.54 7.88 -10.02
CA LEU A 37 -0.50 6.42 -10.00
C LEU A 37 0.21 5.86 -11.26
N GLU A 38 -0.11 6.35 -12.45
CA GLU A 38 0.57 5.97 -13.69
C GLU A 38 2.09 6.21 -13.60
N LEU A 39 2.51 7.36 -13.12
CA LEU A 39 3.93 7.67 -12.91
C LEU A 39 4.57 6.69 -11.91
N ALA A 40 3.94 6.44 -10.78
CA ALA A 40 4.44 5.50 -9.78
C ALA A 40 4.63 4.08 -10.34
N LEU A 41 3.74 3.65 -11.23
CA LEU A 41 3.80 2.32 -11.85
C LEU A 41 4.82 2.22 -12.98
N THR A 42 4.98 3.28 -13.79
CA THR A 42 5.79 3.25 -15.01
C THR A 42 7.22 3.75 -14.84
N LYS A 43 7.46 4.64 -13.87
CA LYS A 43 8.80 5.18 -13.59
C LYS A 43 9.38 4.55 -12.32
N ASN A 44 10.69 4.76 -12.13
CA ASN A 44 11.39 4.34 -10.91
C ASN A 44 11.48 5.50 -9.94
N TYR A 45 10.92 5.30 -8.74
CA TYR A 45 11.01 6.20 -7.60
C TYR A 45 11.56 5.44 -6.41
N ASP A 46 12.25 6.16 -5.52
CA ASP A 46 12.73 5.62 -4.26
C ASP A 46 11.65 5.71 -3.16
N VAL A 47 10.74 6.68 -3.29
CA VAL A 47 9.61 6.89 -2.36
C VAL A 47 8.45 7.59 -3.06
N VAL A 48 7.24 7.26 -2.65
CA VAL A 48 6.01 7.96 -3.06
C VAL A 48 5.35 8.57 -1.82
N LEU A 49 4.91 9.83 -1.94
CA LEU A 49 4.11 10.53 -0.94
C LEU A 49 2.74 10.80 -1.55
N THR A 50 1.66 10.49 -0.86
CA THR A 50 0.31 10.69 -1.41
C THR A 50 -0.69 11.16 -0.35
N ASP A 51 -1.58 12.10 -0.71
CA ASP A 51 -2.74 12.41 0.12
C ASP A 51 -3.79 11.30 0.06
N ILE A 52 -4.64 11.21 1.08
CA ILE A 52 -5.77 10.26 1.12
C ILE A 52 -6.94 10.78 0.28
N ARG A 53 -7.28 12.06 0.45
CA ARG A 53 -8.47 12.64 -0.17
C ARG A 53 -8.12 13.42 -1.41
N MET A 54 -8.27 12.77 -2.54
CA MET A 54 -8.06 13.38 -3.85
C MET A 54 -9.24 13.06 -4.77
N PRO A 55 -9.55 13.94 -5.76
CA PRO A 55 -10.50 13.64 -6.82
C PRO A 55 -10.12 12.39 -7.61
N TYR A 56 -11.12 11.73 -8.21
CA TYR A 56 -11.02 10.55 -9.09
C TYR A 56 -10.65 9.26 -8.36
N ILE A 57 -9.41 9.14 -7.84
CA ILE A 57 -8.98 7.99 -7.05
C ILE A 57 -8.32 8.49 -5.76
N GLY A 58 -8.82 8.01 -4.62
CA GLY A 58 -8.26 8.35 -3.31
C GLY A 58 -6.90 7.70 -3.08
N GLY A 59 -6.08 8.28 -2.20
CA GLY A 59 -4.72 7.82 -1.92
C GLY A 59 -4.64 6.42 -1.34
N MET A 60 -5.67 5.94 -0.65
CA MET A 60 -5.72 4.55 -0.18
C MET A 60 -5.75 3.56 -1.35
N ARG A 61 -6.43 3.90 -2.45
CA ARG A 61 -6.41 3.12 -3.67
C ARG A 61 -5.06 3.24 -4.38
N VAL A 62 -4.50 4.45 -4.45
CA VAL A 62 -3.15 4.69 -4.99
C VAL A 62 -2.12 3.83 -4.25
N LEU A 63 -2.14 3.86 -2.90
CA LEU A 63 -1.29 3.02 -2.05
C LEU A 63 -1.44 1.54 -2.38
N ARG A 64 -2.67 1.03 -2.40
CA ARG A 64 -2.96 -0.38 -2.70
C ARG A 64 -2.42 -0.79 -4.07
N ASP A 65 -2.71 0.00 -5.11
CA ASP A 65 -2.36 -0.35 -6.47
C ASP A 65 -0.83 -0.26 -6.69
N ILE A 66 -0.13 0.68 -6.02
CA ILE A 66 1.33 0.73 -5.98
C ILE A 66 1.89 -0.51 -5.27
N LYS A 67 1.40 -0.84 -4.07
CA LYS A 67 1.91 -1.98 -3.30
C LYS A 67 1.66 -3.32 -3.97
N ARG A 68 0.57 -3.43 -4.72
CA ARG A 68 0.26 -4.58 -5.56
C ARG A 68 1.27 -4.78 -6.69
N ALA A 69 1.64 -3.71 -7.39
CA ALA A 69 2.54 -3.75 -8.54
C ALA A 69 4.03 -3.67 -8.14
N LYS A 70 4.34 -2.91 -7.11
CA LYS A 70 5.70 -2.65 -6.59
C LYS A 70 5.73 -2.77 -5.06
N PRO A 71 5.69 -3.98 -4.49
CA PRO A 71 5.59 -4.19 -3.02
C PRO A 71 6.71 -3.52 -2.23
N SER A 72 7.93 -3.47 -2.79
CA SER A 72 9.11 -2.86 -2.18
C SER A 72 9.12 -1.33 -2.24
N LEU A 73 8.32 -0.69 -3.10
CA LEU A 73 8.31 0.77 -3.22
C LEU A 73 7.70 1.39 -1.96
N PRO A 74 8.47 2.18 -1.19
CA PRO A 74 7.95 2.82 0.00
C PRO A 74 6.88 3.86 -0.34
N VAL A 75 5.79 3.88 0.43
CA VAL A 75 4.71 4.85 0.29
C VAL A 75 4.44 5.50 1.64
N ILE A 76 4.48 6.82 1.69
CA ILE A 76 4.11 7.66 2.83
C ILE A 76 2.74 8.29 2.54
N ILE A 77 1.83 8.18 3.48
CA ILE A 77 0.56 8.92 3.45
C ILE A 77 0.77 10.28 4.11
N ILE A 78 0.33 11.35 3.44
CA ILE A 78 0.34 12.72 4.00
C ILE A 78 -1.07 13.30 3.87
N THR A 79 -1.79 13.57 4.97
CA THR A 79 -3.18 14.01 4.88
C THR A 79 -3.62 14.95 5.99
N GLY A 80 -4.50 15.89 5.66
CA GLY A 80 -5.21 16.75 6.63
C GLY A 80 -6.41 16.06 7.30
N TYR A 81 -6.75 14.85 6.87
CA TYR A 81 -7.89 14.09 7.38
C TYR A 81 -7.42 12.86 8.18
N ALA A 82 -6.46 13.09 9.06
CA ALA A 82 -5.90 12.04 9.88
C ALA A 82 -6.94 11.52 10.89
N THR A 83 -7.12 10.22 10.92
CA THR A 83 -7.87 9.51 11.95
C THR A 83 -7.12 8.24 12.31
N VAL A 84 -7.30 7.75 13.53
CA VAL A 84 -6.72 6.46 13.93
C VAL A 84 -7.13 5.35 12.96
N LYS A 85 -8.38 5.34 12.52
CA LYS A 85 -8.90 4.36 11.56
C LYS A 85 -8.16 4.44 10.22
N SER A 86 -7.99 5.63 9.63
CA SER A 86 -7.30 5.79 8.35
C SER A 86 -5.81 5.46 8.45
N ALA A 87 -5.14 5.83 9.55
CA ALA A 87 -3.75 5.48 9.78
C ALA A 87 -3.54 3.96 9.89
N VAL A 88 -4.35 3.29 10.72
CA VAL A 88 -4.30 1.82 10.85
C VAL A 88 -4.57 1.15 9.49
N GLN A 89 -5.53 1.64 8.74
CA GLN A 89 -5.87 1.10 7.42
C GLN A 89 -4.72 1.27 6.42
N ALA A 90 -4.09 2.45 6.38
CA ALA A 90 -2.92 2.72 5.54
C ALA A 90 -1.76 1.78 5.87
N MET A 91 -1.46 1.62 7.16
CA MET A 91 -0.39 0.70 7.60
C MET A 91 -0.69 -0.76 7.24
N LYS A 92 -1.95 -1.20 7.38
CA LYS A 92 -2.39 -2.56 6.96
C LYS A 92 -2.28 -2.77 5.44
N LEU A 93 -2.47 -1.74 4.64
CA LEU A 93 -2.26 -1.77 3.18
C LEU A 93 -0.78 -1.67 2.77
N GLY A 94 0.13 -1.55 3.74
CA GLY A 94 1.56 -1.52 3.50
C GLY A 94 2.15 -0.13 3.33
N ALA A 95 1.48 0.94 3.79
CA ALA A 95 2.12 2.24 3.93
C ALA A 95 3.36 2.10 4.84
N THR A 96 4.42 2.80 4.50
CA THR A 96 5.66 2.74 5.28
C THR A 96 5.65 3.75 6.41
N ASP A 97 4.96 4.88 6.20
CA ASP A 97 4.76 5.92 7.22
C ASP A 97 3.47 6.73 6.95
N TYR A 98 3.08 7.56 7.93
CA TYR A 98 1.86 8.35 7.88
C TYR A 98 2.10 9.69 8.55
N ILE A 99 1.85 10.81 7.84
CA ILE A 99 2.07 12.18 8.30
C ILE A 99 0.75 12.95 8.27
N GLU A 100 0.44 13.64 9.34
CA GLU A 100 -0.71 14.54 9.42
C GLU A 100 -0.32 15.96 8.96
N LYS A 101 -1.17 16.60 8.14
CA LYS A 101 -1.09 18.02 7.79
C LYS A 101 -1.76 18.85 8.90
N PRO A 102 -1.16 19.99 9.33
CA PRO A 102 0.09 20.57 8.89
C PRO A 102 1.32 19.90 9.50
N PHE A 103 2.38 19.77 8.74
CA PHE A 103 3.66 19.20 9.16
C PHE A 103 4.79 20.23 9.06
N THR A 104 5.83 20.05 9.83
CA THR A 104 7.06 20.86 9.76
C THR A 104 8.02 20.27 8.70
N PRO A 105 8.95 21.09 8.15
CA PRO A 105 9.99 20.61 7.25
C PRO A 105 10.81 19.46 7.85
N GLU A 106 11.12 19.54 9.12
CA GLU A 106 11.89 18.52 9.83
C GLU A 106 11.16 17.19 9.94
N GLU A 107 9.87 17.21 10.26
CA GLU A 107 9.01 16.01 10.32
C GLU A 107 8.97 15.31 8.97
N LEU A 108 8.78 16.06 7.87
CA LEU A 108 8.73 15.49 6.53
C LEU A 108 10.06 14.84 6.14
N VAL A 109 11.18 15.55 6.32
CA VAL A 109 12.53 15.06 5.99
C VAL A 109 12.86 13.80 6.81
N ASN A 110 12.56 13.79 8.11
CA ASN A 110 12.80 12.65 8.98
C ASN A 110 11.96 11.43 8.59
N ALA A 111 10.68 11.62 8.26
CA ALA A 111 9.80 10.54 7.80
C ALA A 111 10.31 9.93 6.48
N VAL A 112 10.68 10.76 5.50
CA VAL A 112 11.23 10.28 4.22
C VAL A 112 12.54 9.53 4.44
N ARG A 113 13.46 10.07 5.26
CA ARG A 113 14.74 9.42 5.58
C ARG A 113 14.54 8.07 6.25
N LYS A 114 13.74 8.01 7.31
CA LYS A 114 13.40 6.78 8.04
C LYS A 114 12.76 5.73 7.11
N THR A 115 11.85 6.16 6.26
CA THR A 115 11.18 5.31 5.27
C THR A 115 12.18 4.66 4.31
N LEU A 116 13.14 5.43 3.81
CA LEU A 116 14.18 4.92 2.91
C LEU A 116 15.18 3.99 3.62
N GLU A 117 15.48 4.25 4.89
CA GLU A 117 16.31 3.35 5.71
C GLU A 117 15.63 2.00 5.94
N ILE A 118 14.33 2.00 6.25
CA ILE A 118 13.53 0.78 6.40
C ILE A 118 13.50 0.00 5.08
N ALA A 119 13.30 0.68 3.95
CA ALA A 119 13.28 0.04 2.63
C ALA A 119 14.62 -0.61 2.26
N LYS A 120 15.74 0.01 2.63
CA LYS A 120 17.08 -0.56 2.42
C LYS A 120 17.39 -1.78 3.29
N LYS A 121 16.80 -1.85 4.47
CA LYS A 121 16.98 -2.97 5.42
C LYS A 121 16.09 -4.18 5.11
N LYS A 122 15.00 -3.99 4.38
CA LYS A 122 14.17 -5.09 3.87
C LYS A 122 14.91 -5.70 2.69
N GLU A 123 15.72 -6.73 2.96
CA GLU A 123 16.42 -7.47 1.93
C GLU A 123 15.49 -8.16 0.94
N PRO A 124 15.97 -8.43 -0.31
CA PRO A 124 15.17 -9.09 -1.35
C PRO A 124 14.72 -10.52 -0.99
N GLU A 125 15.23 -11.12 0.08
CA GLU A 125 14.91 -12.48 0.48
C GLU A 125 13.45 -12.68 0.91
N GLU A 126 12.82 -11.71 1.59
CA GLU A 126 11.39 -11.82 1.93
C GLU A 126 10.46 -11.81 0.70
N GLN A 127 10.96 -11.42 -0.47
CA GLN A 127 10.17 -11.40 -1.71
C GLN A 127 10.29 -12.72 -2.52
N ARG A 128 11.17 -13.63 -2.15
CA ARG A 128 11.46 -14.86 -2.90
C ARG A 128 10.81 -16.12 -2.35
N LEU A 129 10.45 -16.13 -1.07
CA LEU A 129 9.77 -17.28 -0.48
C LEU A 129 8.25 -17.06 -0.59
N ILE A 130 7.62 -17.83 -1.45
CA ILE A 130 6.16 -17.90 -1.53
C ILE A 130 5.74 -19.13 -0.75
N HIS A 131 4.99 -18.88 0.34
CA HIS A 131 4.46 -19.92 1.19
C HIS A 131 3.15 -20.45 0.59
N ASN A 132 3.25 -21.12 -0.56
CA ASN A 132 2.10 -21.60 -1.33
C ASN A 132 1.10 -22.35 -0.47
N GLU A 133 1.59 -23.26 0.39
CA GLU A 133 0.74 -24.05 1.29
C GLU A 133 -0.03 -23.18 2.27
N GLU A 134 0.60 -22.15 2.83
CA GLU A 134 -0.07 -21.24 3.77
C GLU A 134 -1.11 -20.37 3.08
N VAL A 135 -0.81 -19.87 1.87
CA VAL A 135 -1.79 -19.14 1.05
C VAL A 135 -2.99 -20.05 0.74
N ILE A 136 -2.77 -21.29 0.32
CA ILE A 136 -3.83 -22.26 0.03
C ILE A 136 -4.67 -22.52 1.28
N LYS A 137 -4.08 -22.76 2.45
CA LYS A 137 -4.78 -22.95 3.72
C LYS A 137 -5.72 -21.78 4.05
N VAL A 138 -5.25 -20.55 3.86
CA VAL A 138 -6.08 -19.35 4.07
C VAL A 138 -7.26 -19.32 3.10
N LEU A 139 -7.01 -19.59 1.82
CA LEU A 139 -8.06 -19.59 0.78
C LEU A 139 -9.10 -20.68 1.01
N GLU A 140 -8.68 -21.88 1.41
CA GLU A 140 -9.56 -23.00 1.74
C GLU A 140 -10.42 -22.68 2.98
N ARG A 141 -9.80 -22.12 4.02
CA ARG A 141 -10.53 -21.70 5.20
C ARG A 141 -11.53 -20.59 4.88
N ALA A 142 -11.13 -19.59 4.10
CA ALA A 142 -12.03 -18.51 3.68
C ALA A 142 -13.20 -19.00 2.82
N ALA A 143 -13.01 -20.08 2.07
CA ALA A 143 -14.09 -20.68 1.27
C ALA A 143 -15.18 -21.37 2.11
N THR A 144 -14.86 -21.77 3.34
CA THR A 144 -15.74 -22.61 4.18
C THR A 144 -16.11 -21.98 5.52
N ASP A 145 -15.32 -21.04 6.04
CA ASP A 145 -15.47 -20.44 7.38
C ASP A 145 -15.87 -18.95 7.24
N SER A 146 -17.18 -18.69 7.36
CA SER A 146 -17.74 -17.33 7.30
C SER A 146 -17.29 -16.44 8.47
N VAL A 147 -16.96 -17.01 9.62
CA VAL A 147 -16.45 -16.27 10.79
C VAL A 147 -15.03 -15.80 10.50
N PHE A 148 -14.21 -16.66 9.90
CA PHE A 148 -12.87 -16.29 9.46
C PHE A 148 -12.90 -15.19 8.41
N VAL A 149 -13.82 -15.28 7.44
CA VAL A 149 -14.02 -14.23 6.43
C VAL A 149 -14.41 -12.89 7.07
N SER A 150 -15.31 -12.93 8.06
CA SER A 150 -15.69 -11.75 8.84
C SER A 150 -14.50 -11.15 9.58
N ASN A 151 -13.68 -11.99 10.22
CA ASN A 151 -12.46 -11.54 10.89
C ASN A 151 -11.45 -10.90 9.90
N LEU A 152 -11.26 -11.48 8.72
CA LEU A 152 -10.44 -10.89 7.67
C LEU A 152 -10.97 -9.52 7.23
N TYR A 153 -12.29 -9.34 7.24
CA TYR A 153 -12.92 -8.07 6.89
C TYR A 153 -12.69 -6.99 7.95
N TYR A 154 -12.90 -7.33 9.22
CA TYR A 154 -12.82 -6.37 10.32
C TYR A 154 -11.41 -6.13 10.86
N HIS A 155 -10.56 -7.16 10.85
CA HIS A 155 -9.22 -7.13 11.45
C HIS A 155 -8.09 -7.14 10.41
N GLY A 156 -8.40 -7.38 9.13
CA GLY A 156 -7.40 -7.32 8.05
C GLY A 156 -6.22 -8.28 8.28
N ALA A 157 -5.00 -7.73 8.27
CA ALA A 157 -3.78 -8.50 8.41
C ALA A 157 -3.64 -9.22 9.76
N ASP A 158 -4.25 -8.69 10.83
CA ASP A 158 -4.20 -9.30 12.16
C ASP A 158 -4.90 -10.69 12.18
N ALA A 159 -5.94 -10.87 11.35
CA ALA A 159 -6.59 -12.17 11.18
C ALA A 159 -5.69 -13.23 10.50
N LEU A 160 -4.57 -12.81 9.94
CA LEU A 160 -3.58 -13.67 9.29
C LEU A 160 -2.31 -13.91 10.14
N GLU A 161 -2.27 -13.45 11.39
CA GLU A 161 -1.09 -13.62 12.26
C GLU A 161 -0.75 -15.07 12.56
N GLY A 162 -1.74 -15.98 12.53
CA GLY A 162 -1.53 -17.41 12.74
C GLY A 162 -0.98 -18.18 11.53
N TYR A 163 -0.72 -17.49 10.41
CA TYR A 163 -0.20 -18.08 9.18
C TYR A 163 1.19 -17.51 8.86
N ASP A 164 2.07 -18.39 8.42
CA ASP A 164 3.42 -17.99 7.97
C ASP A 164 3.33 -17.39 6.55
N LEU A 165 2.95 -16.12 6.50
CA LEU A 165 2.74 -15.37 5.25
C LEU A 165 3.62 -14.13 5.20
N THR A 166 4.24 -13.91 4.05
CA THR A 166 4.96 -12.67 3.74
C THR A 166 4.00 -11.49 3.55
N GLY A 167 4.54 -10.27 3.60
CA GLY A 167 3.75 -9.04 3.35
C GLY A 167 3.02 -9.05 2.00
N PRO A 168 3.68 -9.41 0.87
CA PRO A 168 3.01 -9.52 -0.44
C PRO A 168 1.87 -10.55 -0.46
N GLU A 169 2.03 -11.70 0.19
CA GLU A 169 1.01 -12.74 0.27
C GLU A 169 -0.21 -12.26 1.07
N LYS A 170 0.01 -11.67 2.25
CA LYS A 170 -1.05 -11.04 3.04
C LYS A 170 -1.78 -9.97 2.23
N LEU A 171 -1.04 -9.13 1.52
CA LEU A 171 -1.63 -8.08 0.68
C LEU A 171 -2.48 -8.67 -0.44
N ALA A 172 -1.98 -9.67 -1.17
CA ALA A 172 -2.72 -10.31 -2.26
C ALA A 172 -4.03 -10.93 -1.77
N ILE A 173 -4.02 -11.60 -0.62
CA ILE A 173 -5.22 -12.18 0.02
C ILE A 173 -6.20 -11.06 0.43
N LEU A 174 -5.70 -10.02 1.11
CA LEU A 174 -6.54 -8.94 1.64
C LEU A 174 -7.15 -8.07 0.55
N THR A 175 -6.46 -7.90 -0.57
CA THR A 175 -6.95 -7.13 -1.72
C THR A 175 -7.71 -7.95 -2.74
N GLY A 176 -7.72 -9.29 -2.61
CA GLY A 176 -8.37 -10.18 -3.56
C GLY A 176 -7.64 -10.25 -4.90
N ASP A 177 -6.30 -10.15 -4.92
CA ASP A 177 -5.51 -10.18 -6.15
C ASP A 177 -5.41 -11.58 -6.74
N ILE A 178 -6.46 -12.00 -7.43
CA ILE A 178 -6.55 -13.30 -8.09
C ILE A 178 -5.38 -13.50 -9.05
N THR A 179 -5.02 -12.49 -9.84
CA THR A 179 -3.96 -12.58 -10.85
C THR A 179 -2.60 -12.85 -10.20
N TRP A 180 -2.30 -12.15 -9.12
CA TRP A 180 -1.07 -12.37 -8.37
C TRP A 180 -1.05 -13.78 -7.74
N ILE A 181 -2.15 -14.18 -7.11
CA ILE A 181 -2.27 -15.48 -6.44
C ILE A 181 -2.14 -16.62 -7.45
N GLU A 182 -2.88 -16.59 -8.56
CA GLU A 182 -2.81 -17.64 -9.60
C GLU A 182 -1.43 -17.75 -10.24
N LYS A 183 -0.74 -16.63 -10.40
CA LYS A 183 0.63 -16.61 -10.94
C LYS A 183 1.64 -17.34 -10.05
N HIS A 184 1.46 -17.27 -8.72
CA HIS A 184 2.45 -17.75 -7.76
C HIS A 184 2.06 -19.07 -7.09
N VAL A 185 0.77 -19.28 -6.86
CA VAL A 185 0.24 -20.44 -6.12
C VAL A 185 -0.38 -21.48 -7.06
N GLY A 186 -0.84 -21.05 -8.25
CA GLY A 186 -1.52 -21.91 -9.23
C GLY A 186 -2.99 -21.60 -9.35
N PRO A 187 -3.72 -22.35 -10.22
CA PRO A 187 -5.10 -22.07 -10.55
C PRO A 187 -6.01 -22.21 -9.31
N LEU A 188 -6.88 -21.24 -9.12
CA LEU A 188 -7.84 -21.20 -8.02
C LEU A 188 -9.17 -21.84 -8.40
N THR A 189 -9.86 -22.42 -7.43
CA THR A 189 -11.22 -22.92 -7.58
C THR A 189 -12.22 -21.78 -7.73
N GLU A 190 -13.38 -22.05 -8.33
CA GLU A 190 -14.44 -21.05 -8.49
C GLU A 190 -14.93 -20.46 -7.15
N THR A 191 -14.95 -21.28 -6.09
CA THR A 191 -15.32 -20.82 -4.74
C THR A 191 -14.31 -19.84 -4.17
N GLN A 192 -13.00 -20.11 -4.32
CA GLN A 192 -11.92 -19.22 -3.91
C GLN A 192 -11.95 -17.92 -4.71
N LYS A 193 -12.16 -17.98 -6.03
CA LYS A 193 -12.29 -16.79 -6.89
C LYS A 193 -13.48 -15.92 -6.49
N ARG A 194 -14.63 -16.52 -6.24
CA ARG A 194 -15.84 -15.79 -5.83
C ARG A 194 -15.63 -15.02 -4.55
N TRP A 195 -15.00 -15.62 -3.55
CA TRP A 195 -14.67 -14.95 -2.30
C TRP A 195 -13.69 -13.78 -2.51
N LEU A 196 -12.61 -13.99 -3.27
CA LEU A 196 -11.63 -12.94 -3.58
C LEU A 196 -12.25 -11.79 -4.38
N GLN A 197 -13.15 -12.08 -5.33
CA GLN A 197 -13.88 -11.06 -6.11
C GLN A 197 -14.77 -10.18 -5.24
N GLN A 198 -15.41 -10.73 -4.22
CA GLN A 198 -16.20 -9.95 -3.26
C GLN A 198 -15.33 -8.94 -2.50
N ARG A 199 -14.06 -9.25 -2.26
CA ARG A 199 -13.09 -8.34 -1.65
C ARG A 199 -12.73 -7.17 -2.58
N LEU A 200 -12.63 -7.40 -3.88
CA LEU A 200 -12.38 -6.34 -4.88
C LEU A 200 -13.53 -5.33 -4.97
N THR A 201 -14.76 -5.79 -4.76
CA THR A 201 -15.97 -4.95 -4.87
C THR A 201 -16.35 -4.27 -3.55
N ALA A 202 -15.84 -4.76 -2.42
CA ALA A 202 -15.99 -4.10 -1.14
C ALA A 202 -15.14 -2.82 -1.15
N GLU A 203 -15.72 -1.73 -1.62
CA GLU A 203 -15.12 -0.40 -1.50
C GLU A 203 -14.87 -0.14 -0.01
N ILE A 204 -13.61 -0.11 0.35
CA ILE A 204 -13.17 0.25 1.69
C ILE A 204 -13.25 1.78 1.75
N TRP A 205 -14.38 2.27 2.20
CA TRP A 205 -14.62 3.68 2.51
C TRP A 205 -13.95 4.06 3.84
#